data_feea52eb9dd6806cc03ca5d48cd71863
#
_entry.id   feea52eb9dd6806cc03ca5d48cd71863
#
_cell.length_a   1.000
_cell.length_b   1.000
_cell.length_c   1.000
_cell.angle_alpha   90.00
_cell.angle_beta   90.00
_cell.angle_gamma   90.00
#
_symmetry.space_group_name_H-M   'P 1'
#
loop_
_entity.id
_entity.type
_entity.pdbx_description
1 polymer ?
#
loop_
_entity_poly.entity_id
_entity_poly.type
_entity_poly.pdbx_seq_one_letter_code
_entity_poly.pdbx_strand_id
1 'polypeptide(L)'
;MLFTDKGLYMARSFETGWQQIYFLSYDGKTLRRLTDGPNWRISLLRADKDGSVYFTACRDASVRHCLYKVNAEGQINALTDTELNVSSVSFSPDGKYFVASVSSFTSPDRILLAKTSKPSSAMVVADRKGPDFNAQNYALPQLIYIENDGLRLPAYIVYPKNFDPPRKYPVHMDIYGGPDTPMVRERWIHPSPSNQWWSDNDIIQITADCRAAGHNGRAGLDQIYKHLNRKELEDFKAWARYLKSLPYVNGDK
;
A
#
# COMPACT_ATOMS: atom_id res chain seq x y z
N MET A 1 14.61 9.84 -8.80
CA MET A 1 14.67 10.95 -9.77
C MET A 1 14.77 10.36 -11.16
N LEU A 2 14.18 11.03 -12.17
CA LEU A 2 14.34 10.69 -13.60
C LEU A 2 14.95 11.89 -14.32
N PHE A 3 16.02 11.67 -15.05
CA PHE A 3 16.69 12.69 -15.84
C PHE A 3 16.19 12.64 -17.29
N THR A 4 15.97 13.80 -17.91
CA THR A 4 15.55 13.98 -19.30
C THR A 4 16.43 15.02 -19.98
N ASP A 5 16.26 15.26 -21.27
CA ASP A 5 17.03 16.29 -22.00
C ASP A 5 16.73 17.73 -21.52
N LYS A 6 15.58 17.97 -20.88
CA LYS A 6 15.09 19.30 -20.48
C LYS A 6 15.24 19.61 -18.99
N GLY A 7 15.47 18.60 -18.16
CA GLY A 7 15.49 18.71 -16.70
C GLY A 7 15.28 17.37 -16.04
N LEU A 8 14.85 17.40 -14.78
CA LEU A 8 14.64 16.19 -14.01
C LEU A 8 13.26 16.17 -13.35
N TYR A 9 12.72 14.98 -13.17
CA TYR A 9 11.55 14.72 -12.33
C TYR A 9 11.97 14.17 -10.99
N MET A 10 11.33 14.67 -9.93
CA MET A 10 11.57 14.23 -8.55
C MET A 10 10.27 14.16 -7.76
N ALA A 11 10.24 13.29 -6.75
CA ALA A 11 9.16 13.22 -5.77
C ALA A 11 9.56 13.99 -4.50
N ARG A 12 8.70 14.88 -4.01
CA ARG A 12 8.90 15.71 -2.81
C ARG A 12 7.58 15.92 -2.08
N SER A 13 7.65 16.15 -0.75
CA SER A 13 6.47 16.33 0.13
C SER A 13 6.43 17.68 0.84
N PHE A 14 7.23 18.66 0.41
CA PHE A 14 7.42 19.91 1.14
C PHE A 14 6.26 20.92 1.05
N GLU A 15 5.42 20.87 0.00
CA GLU A 15 4.31 21.84 -0.16
C GLU A 15 2.98 21.37 0.42
N THR A 16 2.61 20.11 0.15
CA THR A 16 1.26 19.61 0.42
C THR A 16 1.18 18.65 1.61
N GLY A 17 2.33 18.25 2.15
CA GLY A 17 2.41 17.16 3.13
C GLY A 17 2.27 15.77 2.51
N TRP A 18 1.95 15.66 1.21
CA TRP A 18 1.95 14.46 0.42
C TRP A 18 3.08 14.47 -0.60
N GLN A 19 3.56 13.31 -1.01
CA GLN A 19 4.57 13.24 -2.06
C GLN A 19 3.94 13.65 -3.39
N GLN A 20 4.56 14.64 -4.06
CA GLN A 20 4.15 15.10 -5.38
C GLN A 20 5.32 14.99 -6.34
N ILE A 21 5.01 14.84 -7.63
CA ILE A 21 6.00 14.84 -8.70
C ILE A 21 6.24 16.26 -9.16
N TYR A 22 7.51 16.67 -9.18
CA TYR A 22 7.96 17.97 -9.65
C TYR A 22 8.89 17.80 -10.83
N PHE A 23 8.77 18.71 -11.80
CA PHE A 23 9.75 18.94 -12.85
C PHE A 23 10.64 20.12 -12.46
N LEU A 24 11.96 19.96 -12.57
CA LEU A 24 12.96 21.03 -12.40
C LEU A 24 13.81 21.10 -13.67
N SER A 25 13.85 22.30 -14.31
CA SER A 25 14.73 22.55 -15.46
C SER A 25 16.21 22.63 -15.02
N TYR A 26 17.14 22.29 -15.91
CA TYR A 26 18.57 22.31 -15.58
C TYR A 26 19.14 23.70 -15.29
N ASP A 27 18.53 24.77 -15.83
CA ASP A 27 18.89 26.16 -15.53
C ASP A 27 18.30 26.66 -14.19
N GLY A 28 17.55 25.82 -13.51
CA GLY A 28 16.92 26.13 -12.21
C GLY A 28 15.75 27.12 -12.27
N LYS A 29 15.37 27.61 -13.45
CA LYS A 29 14.34 28.68 -13.57
C LYS A 29 12.92 28.14 -13.51
N THR A 30 12.70 26.87 -13.78
CA THR A 30 11.37 26.25 -13.78
C THR A 30 11.31 25.15 -12.74
N LEU A 31 10.49 25.34 -11.72
CA LEU A 31 10.04 24.30 -10.81
C LEU A 31 8.53 24.18 -10.92
N ARG A 32 8.03 23.06 -11.43
CA ARG A 32 6.59 22.85 -11.66
C ARG A 32 6.11 21.55 -11.03
N ARG A 33 5.07 21.64 -10.20
CA ARG A 33 4.36 20.49 -9.65
C ARG A 33 3.44 19.87 -10.72
N LEU A 34 3.52 18.56 -10.91
CA LEU A 34 2.71 17.82 -11.87
C LEU A 34 1.52 17.11 -11.23
N THR A 35 1.65 16.68 -9.96
CA THR A 35 0.61 15.90 -9.29
C THR A 35 0.05 16.65 -8.10
N ASP A 36 -1.14 16.23 -7.68
CA ASP A 36 -1.80 16.68 -6.46
C ASP A 36 -2.55 15.52 -5.79
N GLY A 37 -3.07 15.77 -4.56
CA GLY A 37 -3.83 14.80 -3.78
C GLY A 37 -2.95 13.86 -2.92
N PRO A 38 -3.54 12.84 -2.33
CA PRO A 38 -2.91 11.99 -1.32
C PRO A 38 -1.98 10.95 -1.93
N ASN A 39 -0.84 11.37 -2.49
CA ASN A 39 0.17 10.44 -2.99
C ASN A 39 1.20 10.14 -1.90
N TRP A 40 1.57 8.88 -1.76
CA TRP A 40 2.68 8.49 -0.91
C TRP A 40 3.49 7.35 -1.54
N ARG A 41 4.75 7.21 -1.15
CA ARG A 41 5.67 6.18 -1.67
C ARG A 41 5.76 6.20 -3.19
N ILE A 42 5.90 7.38 -3.78
CA ILE A 42 6.07 7.54 -5.21
C ILE A 42 7.40 6.92 -5.64
N SER A 43 7.33 5.96 -6.57
CA SER A 43 8.47 5.48 -7.33
C SER A 43 8.34 5.91 -8.78
N LEU A 44 9.23 6.80 -9.22
CA LEU A 44 9.30 7.25 -10.61
C LEU A 44 9.93 6.16 -11.47
N LEU A 45 9.27 5.77 -12.57
CA LEU A 45 9.66 4.63 -13.38
C LEU A 45 10.18 5.06 -14.76
N ARG A 46 9.49 6.01 -15.42
CA ARG A 46 9.78 6.44 -16.79
C ARG A 46 9.25 7.85 -17.02
N ALA A 47 9.94 8.62 -17.84
CA ALA A 47 9.45 9.86 -18.43
C ALA A 47 9.53 9.77 -19.95
N ASP A 48 8.47 10.15 -20.64
CA ASP A 48 8.41 10.21 -22.09
C ASP A 48 8.73 11.62 -22.61
N LYS A 49 9.08 11.74 -23.91
CA LYS A 49 9.44 13.02 -24.55
C LYS A 49 8.31 14.04 -24.56
N ASP A 50 7.06 13.57 -24.47
CA ASP A 50 5.85 14.43 -24.38
C ASP A 50 5.66 15.03 -22.97
N GLY A 51 6.54 14.73 -22.02
CA GLY A 51 6.45 15.20 -20.64
C GLY A 51 5.59 14.34 -19.74
N SER A 52 5.07 13.22 -20.23
CA SER A 52 4.36 12.23 -19.40
C SER A 52 5.32 11.49 -18.48
N VAL A 53 4.88 11.22 -17.25
CA VAL A 53 5.66 10.48 -16.25
C VAL A 53 4.85 9.28 -15.77
N TYR A 54 5.52 8.12 -15.75
CA TYR A 54 4.96 6.88 -15.20
C TYR A 54 5.54 6.62 -13.82
N PHE A 55 4.68 6.27 -12.90
CA PHE A 55 5.09 6.09 -11.50
C PHE A 55 4.17 5.09 -10.77
N THR A 56 4.69 4.47 -9.74
CA THR A 56 3.84 3.79 -8.76
C THR A 56 3.67 4.65 -7.52
N ALA A 57 2.52 4.57 -6.90
CA ALA A 57 2.21 5.28 -5.66
C ALA A 57 1.09 4.61 -4.88
N CYS A 58 1.02 4.86 -3.56
CA CYS A 58 -0.17 4.72 -2.75
C CYS A 58 -0.98 6.01 -2.92
N ARG A 59 -2.06 5.97 -3.74
CA ARG A 59 -2.89 7.13 -4.06
C ARG A 59 -4.36 6.89 -3.74
N ASP A 60 -4.98 5.91 -4.39
CA ASP A 60 -6.39 5.57 -4.19
C ASP A 60 -6.62 4.83 -2.86
N ALA A 61 -5.61 4.12 -2.39
CA ALA A 61 -5.56 3.54 -1.05
C ALA A 61 -4.14 3.61 -0.48
N SER A 62 -4.01 3.98 0.79
CA SER A 62 -2.69 4.10 1.46
C SER A 62 -1.96 2.76 1.61
N VAL A 63 -2.68 1.65 1.50
CA VAL A 63 -2.18 0.28 1.68
C VAL A 63 -1.85 -0.44 0.38
N ARG A 64 -2.13 0.17 -0.79
CA ARG A 64 -1.88 -0.41 -2.12
C ARG A 64 -1.05 0.51 -2.98
N HIS A 65 -0.03 -0.03 -3.63
CA HIS A 65 0.64 0.62 -4.75
C HIS A 65 -0.10 0.32 -6.04
N CYS A 66 -0.32 1.33 -6.88
CA CYS A 66 -0.83 1.15 -8.24
C CYS A 66 0.07 1.87 -9.23
N LEU A 67 0.00 1.48 -10.50
CA LEU A 67 0.74 2.13 -11.59
C LEU A 67 -0.11 3.24 -12.19
N TYR A 68 0.48 4.43 -12.31
CA TYR A 68 -0.15 5.62 -12.86
C TYR A 68 0.70 6.24 -13.97
N LYS A 69 0.02 6.99 -14.82
CA LYS A 69 0.61 7.96 -15.74
C LYS A 69 0.07 9.35 -15.39
N VAL A 70 0.95 10.35 -15.31
CA VAL A 70 0.59 11.76 -15.31
C VAL A 70 1.08 12.38 -16.62
N ASN A 71 0.22 13.15 -17.31
CA ASN A 71 0.62 13.87 -18.51
C ASN A 71 1.23 15.25 -18.17
N ALA A 72 1.70 15.99 -19.19
CA ALA A 72 2.30 17.29 -18.99
C ALA A 72 1.33 18.33 -18.38
N GLU A 73 0.03 18.16 -18.55
CA GLU A 73 -1.04 19.02 -18.02
C GLU A 73 -1.44 18.66 -16.58
N GLY A 74 -0.86 17.57 -16.00
CA GLY A 74 -1.14 17.16 -14.63
C GLY A 74 -2.33 16.17 -14.49
N GLN A 75 -2.88 15.68 -15.60
CA GLN A 75 -3.95 14.67 -15.55
C GLN A 75 -3.36 13.31 -15.22
N ILE A 76 -3.88 12.69 -14.17
CA ILE A 76 -3.42 11.38 -13.67
C ILE A 76 -4.42 10.30 -14.09
N ASN A 77 -3.90 9.21 -14.67
CA ASN A 77 -4.67 8.04 -15.03
C ASN A 77 -4.02 6.78 -14.42
N ALA A 78 -4.84 5.92 -13.79
CA ALA A 78 -4.41 4.60 -13.37
C ALA A 78 -4.21 3.70 -14.60
N LEU A 79 -3.11 2.95 -14.62
CA LEU A 79 -2.78 1.99 -15.67
C LEU A 79 -3.00 0.53 -15.22
N THR A 80 -3.22 0.32 -13.92
CA THR A 80 -3.59 -0.96 -13.33
C THR A 80 -4.88 -0.81 -12.56
N ASP A 81 -5.53 -1.94 -12.28
CA ASP A 81 -6.68 -1.98 -11.39
C ASP A 81 -6.27 -1.47 -9.99
N THR A 82 -6.98 -0.47 -9.47
CA THR A 82 -6.69 0.17 -8.18
C THR A 82 -7.10 -0.69 -6.98
N GLU A 83 -7.85 -1.77 -7.22
CA GLU A 83 -8.16 -2.78 -6.19
C GLU A 83 -7.06 -3.85 -6.03
N LEU A 84 -6.00 -3.80 -6.87
CA LEU A 84 -4.86 -4.70 -6.80
C LEU A 84 -3.58 -3.95 -6.46
N ASN A 85 -2.77 -4.55 -5.57
CA ASN A 85 -1.44 -4.02 -5.28
C ASN A 85 -0.45 -4.41 -6.36
N VAL A 86 0.28 -3.43 -6.88
CA VAL A 86 1.40 -3.59 -7.80
C VAL A 86 2.69 -3.75 -7.03
N SER A 87 3.38 -4.87 -7.17
CA SER A 87 4.66 -5.15 -6.51
C SER A 87 5.88 -4.83 -7.39
N SER A 88 5.73 -4.92 -8.71
CA SER A 88 6.79 -4.58 -9.67
C SER A 88 6.20 -4.14 -11.01
N VAL A 89 6.95 -3.30 -11.73
CA VAL A 89 6.61 -2.85 -13.09
C VAL A 89 7.89 -2.82 -13.92
N SER A 90 7.77 -3.26 -15.18
CA SER A 90 8.82 -3.13 -16.19
C SER A 90 8.20 -2.69 -17.52
N PHE A 91 8.81 -1.72 -18.18
CA PHE A 91 8.39 -1.24 -19.51
C PHE A 91 9.25 -1.85 -20.60
N SER A 92 8.66 -2.06 -21.79
CA SER A 92 9.44 -2.32 -23.00
C SER A 92 10.36 -1.12 -23.30
N PRO A 93 11.50 -1.31 -23.99
CA PRO A 93 12.42 -0.22 -24.31
C PRO A 93 11.77 0.96 -25.03
N ASP A 94 10.83 0.66 -25.94
CA ASP A 94 10.05 1.67 -26.68
C ASP A 94 8.87 2.25 -25.88
N GLY A 95 8.60 1.74 -24.66
CA GLY A 95 7.50 2.18 -23.78
C GLY A 95 6.10 1.80 -24.24
N LYS A 96 5.95 1.00 -25.30
CA LYS A 96 4.62 0.62 -25.82
C LYS A 96 3.91 -0.41 -24.98
N TYR A 97 4.64 -1.18 -24.20
CA TYR A 97 4.12 -2.22 -23.34
C TYR A 97 4.68 -2.08 -21.93
N PHE A 98 3.94 -2.58 -20.97
CA PHE A 98 4.45 -2.82 -19.63
C PHE A 98 4.02 -4.20 -19.13
N VAL A 99 4.83 -4.72 -18.22
CA VAL A 99 4.55 -5.90 -17.41
C VAL A 99 4.42 -5.44 -15.96
N ALA A 100 3.39 -5.91 -15.25
CA ALA A 100 3.18 -5.62 -13.84
C ALA A 100 2.87 -6.89 -13.05
N SER A 101 3.48 -7.05 -11.88
CA SER A 101 3.07 -8.07 -10.91
C SER A 101 2.03 -7.47 -9.98
N VAL A 102 0.86 -8.12 -9.90
CA VAL A 102 -0.28 -7.66 -9.12
C VAL A 102 -0.79 -8.75 -8.19
N SER A 103 -1.29 -8.37 -7.02
CA SER A 103 -1.89 -9.29 -6.05
C SER A 103 -2.84 -8.56 -5.10
N SER A 104 -3.57 -9.34 -4.27
CA SER A 104 -4.36 -8.86 -3.14
C SER A 104 -4.23 -9.83 -1.96
N PHE A 105 -4.90 -9.56 -0.85
CA PHE A 105 -4.94 -10.52 0.27
C PHE A 105 -5.54 -11.88 -0.11
N THR A 106 -6.43 -11.91 -1.11
CA THR A 106 -7.14 -13.13 -1.52
C THR A 106 -6.67 -13.72 -2.85
N SER A 107 -5.77 -13.02 -3.55
CA SER A 107 -5.27 -13.42 -4.86
C SER A 107 -3.74 -13.44 -4.88
N PRO A 108 -3.11 -14.60 -5.12
CA PRO A 108 -1.69 -14.71 -5.38
C PRO A 108 -1.21 -13.80 -6.51
N ASP A 109 0.11 -13.60 -6.59
CA ASP A 109 0.70 -12.77 -7.63
C ASP A 109 0.37 -13.28 -9.03
N ARG A 110 -0.06 -12.35 -9.89
CA ARG A 110 -0.27 -12.53 -11.32
C ARG A 110 0.60 -11.56 -12.09
N ILE A 111 1.13 -12.00 -13.21
CA ILE A 111 1.88 -11.15 -14.12
C ILE A 111 0.94 -10.71 -15.23
N LEU A 112 0.76 -9.39 -15.34
CA LEU A 112 -0.03 -8.76 -16.39
C LEU A 112 0.92 -8.21 -17.47
N LEU A 113 0.52 -8.38 -18.73
CA LEU A 113 1.11 -7.68 -19.89
C LEU A 113 0.02 -6.77 -20.47
N ALA A 114 0.33 -5.49 -20.67
CA ALA A 114 -0.60 -4.53 -21.25
C ALA A 114 0.08 -3.57 -22.23
N LYS A 115 -0.70 -3.04 -23.19
CA LYS A 115 -0.29 -1.89 -23.98
C LYS A 115 -0.38 -0.62 -23.13
N THR A 116 0.67 0.19 -23.13
CA THR A 116 0.71 1.45 -22.38
C THR A 116 -0.38 2.44 -22.86
N SER A 117 -0.70 2.43 -24.15
CA SER A 117 -1.76 3.26 -24.73
C SER A 117 -3.19 2.75 -24.48
N LYS A 118 -3.33 1.48 -24.09
CA LYS A 118 -4.63 0.85 -23.82
C LYS A 118 -4.49 -0.13 -22.64
N PRO A 119 -4.38 0.38 -21.39
CA PRO A 119 -4.16 -0.46 -20.20
C PRO A 119 -5.28 -1.49 -19.98
N SER A 120 -6.52 -1.17 -20.40
CA SER A 120 -7.68 -2.09 -20.36
C SER A 120 -7.49 -3.35 -21.21
N SER A 121 -6.46 -3.41 -22.06
CA SER A 121 -6.07 -4.61 -22.81
C SER A 121 -5.17 -5.56 -22.03
N ALA A 122 -5.01 -5.37 -20.72
CA ALA A 122 -4.16 -6.22 -19.89
C ALA A 122 -4.60 -7.69 -19.96
N MET A 123 -3.61 -8.55 -20.15
CA MET A 123 -3.79 -9.99 -20.15
C MET A 123 -2.89 -10.63 -19.10
N VAL A 124 -3.38 -11.68 -18.44
CA VAL A 124 -2.56 -12.47 -17.52
C VAL A 124 -1.64 -13.35 -18.34
N VAL A 125 -0.33 -13.18 -18.21
CA VAL A 125 0.70 -13.99 -18.88
C VAL A 125 1.32 -15.02 -17.97
N ALA A 126 1.20 -14.85 -16.66
CA ALA A 126 1.54 -15.86 -15.66
C ALA A 126 0.68 -15.68 -14.42
N ASP A 127 0.26 -16.78 -13.84
CA ASP A 127 -0.51 -16.83 -12.59
C ASP A 127 0.23 -17.78 -11.62
N ARG A 128 0.56 -17.27 -10.43
CA ARG A 128 1.19 -18.09 -9.38
C ARG A 128 0.18 -18.93 -8.59
N LYS A 129 -1.09 -18.79 -8.91
CA LYS A 129 -2.14 -19.64 -8.40
C LYS A 129 -1.97 -21.05 -8.99
N GLY A 130 -1.48 -21.99 -8.19
CA GLY A 130 -1.39 -23.40 -8.61
C GLY A 130 -2.79 -23.99 -8.87
N PRO A 131 -2.88 -25.10 -9.60
CA PRO A 131 -4.17 -25.74 -9.95
C PRO A 131 -4.97 -26.16 -8.71
N ASP A 132 -4.30 -26.53 -7.64
CA ASP A 132 -4.93 -27.01 -6.40
C ASP A 132 -5.16 -25.89 -5.36
N PHE A 133 -4.88 -24.63 -5.73
CA PHE A 133 -5.08 -23.52 -4.82
C PHE A 133 -6.58 -23.25 -4.60
N ASN A 134 -6.98 -23.38 -3.33
CA ASN A 134 -8.30 -22.97 -2.88
C ASN A 134 -8.14 -21.99 -1.69
N ALA A 135 -8.58 -20.75 -1.87
CA ALA A 135 -8.49 -19.72 -0.85
C ALA A 135 -9.21 -20.09 0.46
N GLN A 136 -10.27 -20.92 0.39
CA GLN A 136 -11.01 -21.39 1.55
C GLN A 136 -10.20 -22.32 2.47
N ASN A 137 -9.10 -22.88 1.97
CA ASN A 137 -8.22 -23.73 2.78
C ASN A 137 -7.32 -22.94 3.73
N TYR A 138 -7.31 -21.61 3.63
CA TYR A 138 -6.40 -20.73 4.36
C TYR A 138 -7.16 -19.67 5.15
N ALA A 139 -6.64 -19.31 6.31
CA ALA A 139 -7.00 -18.10 7.00
C ALA A 139 -6.32 -16.93 6.30
N LEU A 140 -7.10 -16.09 5.62
CA LEU A 140 -6.59 -14.97 4.84
C LEU A 140 -6.84 -13.63 5.54
N PRO A 141 -5.96 -12.64 5.35
CA PRO A 141 -6.12 -11.33 5.96
C PRO A 141 -7.36 -10.59 5.46
N GLN A 142 -7.95 -9.79 6.34
CA GLN A 142 -9.01 -8.84 6.03
C GLN A 142 -8.56 -7.45 6.48
N LEU A 143 -8.71 -6.46 5.59
CA LEU A 143 -8.33 -5.08 5.87
C LEU A 143 -9.38 -4.42 6.79
N ILE A 144 -8.92 -3.79 7.85
CA ILE A 144 -9.74 -3.03 8.79
C ILE A 144 -9.09 -1.68 9.10
N TYR A 145 -9.88 -0.74 9.61
CA TYR A 145 -9.44 0.59 9.96
C TYR A 145 -10.04 1.05 11.28
N ILE A 146 -9.30 1.89 12.00
CA ILE A 146 -9.82 2.72 13.07
C ILE A 146 -9.51 4.19 12.82
N GLU A 147 -10.25 5.08 13.45
CA GLU A 147 -9.93 6.50 13.53
C GLU A 147 -9.33 6.82 14.90
N ASN A 148 -8.21 7.54 14.95
CA ASN A 148 -7.60 8.04 16.17
C ASN A 148 -6.99 9.43 15.94
N ASP A 149 -7.37 10.42 16.75
CA ASP A 149 -6.94 11.82 16.62
C ASP A 149 -7.15 12.40 15.19
N GLY A 150 -8.26 12.03 14.51
CA GLY A 150 -8.58 12.46 13.15
C GLY A 150 -7.73 11.81 12.06
N LEU A 151 -6.94 10.79 12.38
CA LEU A 151 -6.14 10.02 11.44
C LEU A 151 -6.71 8.61 11.27
N ARG A 152 -6.80 8.16 10.02
CA ARG A 152 -7.22 6.81 9.67
C ARG A 152 -6.04 5.85 9.74
N LEU A 153 -6.13 4.84 10.59
CA LEU A 153 -5.08 3.85 10.82
C LEU A 153 -5.50 2.51 10.24
N PRO A 154 -4.70 1.89 9.37
CA PRO A 154 -4.98 0.57 8.82
C PRO A 154 -4.43 -0.55 9.71
N ALA A 155 -5.12 -1.69 9.65
CA ALA A 155 -4.61 -2.98 10.09
C ALA A 155 -5.14 -4.08 9.17
N TYR A 156 -4.53 -5.24 9.18
CA TYR A 156 -5.19 -6.44 8.71
C TYR A 156 -5.36 -7.43 9.85
N ILE A 157 -6.51 -8.11 9.84
CA ILE A 157 -6.87 -9.14 10.82
C ILE A 157 -7.00 -10.49 10.14
N VAL A 158 -6.52 -11.55 10.79
CA VAL A 158 -6.65 -12.94 10.34
C VAL A 158 -7.40 -13.70 11.41
N TYR A 159 -8.57 -14.22 11.05
CA TYR A 159 -9.39 -15.02 11.94
C TYR A 159 -8.98 -16.50 11.91
N PRO A 160 -9.23 -17.27 12.98
CA PRO A 160 -9.17 -18.74 12.93
C PRO A 160 -10.01 -19.31 11.77
N LYS A 161 -9.56 -20.40 11.17
CA LYS A 161 -10.31 -21.07 10.08
C LYS A 161 -11.74 -21.45 10.49
N ASN A 162 -11.91 -21.89 11.75
CA ASN A 162 -13.19 -22.29 12.31
C ASN A 162 -13.74 -21.17 13.22
N PHE A 163 -13.62 -19.91 12.76
CA PHE A 163 -14.06 -18.75 13.53
C PHE A 163 -15.58 -18.82 13.78
N ASP A 164 -15.94 -18.79 15.07
CA ASP A 164 -17.31 -18.84 15.56
C ASP A 164 -17.56 -17.60 16.45
N PRO A 165 -18.32 -16.59 15.97
CA PRO A 165 -18.51 -15.32 16.70
C PRO A 165 -18.98 -15.41 18.15
N PRO A 166 -19.77 -16.39 18.59
CA PRO A 166 -20.12 -16.59 20.00
C PRO A 166 -18.96 -16.98 20.90
N ARG A 167 -17.90 -17.57 20.34
CA ARG A 167 -16.68 -17.92 21.10
C ARG A 167 -15.84 -16.69 21.34
N LYS A 168 -15.02 -16.72 22.39
CA LYS A 168 -14.00 -15.71 22.68
C LYS A 168 -12.60 -16.23 22.36
N TYR A 169 -11.84 -15.42 21.65
CA TYR A 169 -10.50 -15.74 21.16
C TYR A 169 -9.45 -14.84 21.79
N PRO A 170 -8.28 -15.34 22.14
CA PRO A 170 -7.11 -14.51 22.41
C PRO A 170 -6.66 -13.81 21.14
N VAL A 171 -5.97 -12.68 21.29
CA VAL A 171 -5.48 -11.89 20.16
C VAL A 171 -3.96 -11.71 20.25
N HIS A 172 -3.26 -12.04 19.17
CA HIS A 172 -1.87 -11.66 18.96
C HIS A 172 -1.81 -10.42 18.08
N MET A 173 -1.23 -9.33 18.58
CA MET A 173 -1.06 -8.09 17.84
C MET A 173 0.42 -7.88 17.49
N ASP A 174 0.70 -7.87 16.20
CA ASP A 174 2.03 -7.59 15.64
C ASP A 174 2.11 -6.12 15.23
N ILE A 175 3.14 -5.42 15.68
CA ILE A 175 3.38 -4.00 15.46
C ILE A 175 4.86 -3.73 15.18
N TYR A 176 5.14 -2.68 14.42
CA TYR A 176 6.50 -2.17 14.22
C TYR A 176 6.68 -0.78 14.82
N GLY A 177 5.84 0.19 14.45
CA GLY A 177 5.81 1.55 14.98
C GLY A 177 6.88 2.50 14.45
N GLY A 178 7.79 2.04 13.60
CA GLY A 178 8.84 2.91 13.03
C GLY A 178 8.33 3.89 11.97
N PRO A 179 9.02 5.03 11.78
CA PRO A 179 8.59 6.05 10.83
C PRO A 179 8.69 5.56 9.38
N ASP A 180 7.69 5.92 8.59
CA ASP A 180 7.58 5.64 7.14
C ASP A 180 7.85 4.18 6.74
N THR A 181 7.47 3.25 7.62
CA THR A 181 7.67 1.81 7.43
C THR A 181 6.36 1.06 7.70
N PRO A 182 5.41 1.02 6.74
CA PRO A 182 4.15 0.30 6.92
C PRO A 182 4.37 -1.21 6.91
N MET A 183 3.76 -1.87 7.87
CA MET A 183 3.55 -3.32 7.87
C MET A 183 2.29 -3.71 7.10
N VAL A 184 1.28 -2.86 7.14
CA VAL A 184 -0.01 -3.10 6.47
C VAL A 184 0.07 -2.72 5.00
N ARG A 185 0.10 -3.76 4.16
CA ARG A 185 0.04 -3.63 2.69
C ARG A 185 -0.90 -4.68 2.15
N GLU A 186 -1.89 -4.28 1.39
CA GLU A 186 -2.90 -5.18 0.83
C GLU A 186 -2.36 -5.92 -0.40
N ARG A 187 -1.46 -6.84 -0.15
CA ARG A 187 -0.83 -7.71 -1.15
C ARG A 187 -0.92 -9.16 -0.70
N TRP A 188 -0.65 -10.07 -1.59
CA TRP A 188 -0.59 -11.49 -1.24
C TRP A 188 0.43 -11.76 -0.15
N ILE A 189 -0.03 -12.38 0.92
CA ILE A 189 0.79 -12.94 1.98
C ILE A 189 0.72 -14.45 1.81
N HIS A 190 1.83 -15.06 1.38
CA HIS A 190 1.85 -16.49 1.13
C HIS A 190 1.50 -17.26 2.41
N PRO A 191 0.45 -18.09 2.42
CA PRO A 191 0.12 -18.93 3.56
C PRO A 191 1.26 -19.92 3.82
N SER A 192 1.94 -19.76 4.91
CA SER A 192 3.00 -20.66 5.38
C SER A 192 2.57 -21.30 6.71
N PRO A 193 3.17 -22.42 7.12
CA PRO A 193 2.87 -22.99 8.44
C PRO A 193 3.01 -21.99 9.59
N SER A 194 3.99 -21.09 9.53
CA SER A 194 4.18 -20.05 10.54
C SER A 194 3.06 -18.99 10.52
N ASN A 195 2.58 -18.59 9.34
CA ASN A 195 1.48 -17.62 9.23
C ASN A 195 0.14 -18.23 9.61
N GLN A 196 -0.06 -19.53 9.36
CA GLN A 196 -1.31 -20.23 9.66
C GLN A 196 -1.36 -20.75 11.10
N TRP A 197 -0.22 -20.83 11.79
CA TRP A 197 -0.12 -21.40 13.13
C TRP A 197 -1.08 -20.72 14.13
N TRP A 198 -1.16 -19.38 14.11
CA TRP A 198 -2.07 -18.63 15.00
C TRP A 198 -3.51 -19.02 14.76
N SER A 199 -3.91 -19.06 13.49
CA SER A 199 -5.26 -19.44 13.07
C SER A 199 -5.60 -20.91 13.44
N ASP A 200 -4.64 -21.80 13.26
CA ASP A 200 -4.79 -23.23 13.57
C ASP A 200 -4.86 -23.49 15.10
N ASN A 201 -4.40 -22.53 15.91
CA ASN A 201 -4.44 -22.57 17.39
C ASN A 201 -5.53 -21.67 18.00
N ASP A 202 -6.57 -21.34 17.24
CA ASP A 202 -7.69 -20.52 17.69
C ASP A 202 -7.29 -19.12 18.21
N ILE A 203 -6.24 -18.52 17.64
CA ILE A 203 -5.75 -17.18 17.99
C ILE A 203 -6.06 -16.21 16.84
N ILE A 204 -6.73 -15.11 17.11
CA ILE A 204 -6.88 -14.02 16.15
C ILE A 204 -5.52 -13.31 16.04
N GLN A 205 -5.04 -13.13 14.82
CA GLN A 205 -3.83 -12.36 14.54
C GLN A 205 -4.21 -11.02 13.94
N ILE A 206 -3.58 -9.93 14.40
CA ILE A 206 -3.70 -8.61 13.80
C ILE A 206 -2.31 -8.01 13.61
N THR A 207 -2.09 -7.42 12.43
CA THR A 207 -0.95 -6.54 12.18
C THR A 207 -1.48 -5.13 12.00
N ALA A 208 -1.02 -4.20 12.82
CA ALA A 208 -1.55 -2.85 12.89
C ALA A 208 -0.46 -1.79 12.69
N ASP A 209 -0.78 -0.74 11.93
CA ASP A 209 0.10 0.40 11.75
C ASP A 209 -0.36 1.61 12.59
N CYS A 210 0.62 2.40 13.00
CA CYS A 210 0.42 3.68 13.66
C CYS A 210 0.39 4.84 12.64
N ARG A 211 0.11 6.05 13.11
CA ARG A 211 0.07 7.28 12.30
C ARG A 211 1.34 7.56 11.52
N ALA A 212 2.48 7.16 12.06
CA ALA A 212 3.80 7.42 11.49
C ALA A 212 4.23 6.43 10.40
N ALA A 213 3.47 5.37 10.14
CA ALA A 213 3.85 4.33 9.18
C ALA A 213 3.82 4.80 7.70
N GLY A 214 3.36 6.03 7.42
CA GLY A 214 3.34 6.63 6.09
C GLY A 214 1.95 6.72 5.44
N HIS A 215 0.92 6.10 6.04
CA HIS A 215 -0.45 6.10 5.51
C HIS A 215 -1.11 7.48 5.52
N ASN A 216 -0.65 8.37 6.40
CA ASN A 216 -1.18 9.72 6.61
C ASN A 216 -0.22 10.82 6.14
N GLY A 217 0.75 10.46 5.27
CA GLY A 217 1.74 11.41 4.79
C GLY A 217 2.47 12.12 5.93
N ARG A 218 2.78 13.41 5.74
CA ARG A 218 3.45 14.23 6.75
C ARG A 218 2.56 14.54 7.94
N ALA A 219 1.25 14.58 7.78
CA ALA A 219 0.32 14.80 8.89
C ALA A 219 0.50 13.76 10.01
N GLY A 220 0.84 12.52 9.66
CA GLY A 220 1.20 11.48 10.63
C GLY A 220 2.67 11.54 11.06
N LEU A 221 3.60 11.65 10.10
CA LEU A 221 5.04 11.62 10.35
C LEU A 221 5.54 12.79 11.20
N ASP A 222 5.06 14.00 10.96
CA ASP A 222 5.54 15.19 11.68
C ASP A 222 5.16 15.17 13.16
N GLN A 223 4.12 14.40 13.57
CA GLN A 223 3.72 14.29 14.98
C GLN A 223 4.70 13.50 15.84
N ILE A 224 5.56 12.69 15.23
CA ILE A 224 6.57 11.91 15.96
C ILE A 224 7.98 12.53 15.87
N TYR A 225 8.14 13.65 15.14
CA TYR A 225 9.43 14.30 14.98
C TYR A 225 10.01 14.71 16.32
N LYS A 226 11.20 14.20 16.66
CA LYS A 226 11.89 14.34 17.96
C LYS A 226 11.17 13.73 19.18
N HIS A 227 10.07 13.00 19.00
CA HIS A 227 9.25 12.44 20.09
C HIS A 227 8.76 11.02 19.76
N LEU A 228 9.69 10.14 19.40
CA LEU A 228 9.40 8.73 19.11
C LEU A 228 8.75 8.01 20.30
N ASN A 229 7.95 6.98 20.02
CA ASN A 229 7.26 6.10 20.97
C ASN A 229 6.17 6.77 21.81
N ARG A 230 5.79 7.99 21.52
CA ARG A 230 4.73 8.69 22.28
C ARG A 230 3.38 8.57 21.56
N LYS A 231 3.28 9.12 20.38
CA LYS A 231 2.04 9.10 19.58
C LYS A 231 1.75 7.73 18.98
N GLU A 232 2.78 6.99 18.62
CA GLU A 232 2.66 5.61 18.14
C GLU A 232 2.03 4.70 19.22
N LEU A 233 2.45 4.88 20.49
CA LEU A 233 1.86 4.12 21.60
C LEU A 233 0.39 4.47 21.82
N GLU A 234 -0.03 5.73 21.64
CA GLU A 234 -1.43 6.14 21.71
C GLU A 234 -2.27 5.43 20.63
N ASP A 235 -1.73 5.28 19.41
CA ASP A 235 -2.37 4.55 18.32
C ASP A 235 -2.51 3.06 18.63
N PHE A 236 -1.46 2.42 19.13
CA PHE A 236 -1.52 1.01 19.50
C PHE A 236 -2.45 0.75 20.69
N LYS A 237 -2.55 1.68 21.64
CA LYS A 237 -3.58 1.63 22.68
C LYS A 237 -4.98 1.80 22.11
N ALA A 238 -5.17 2.62 21.08
CA ALA A 238 -6.46 2.73 20.40
C ALA A 238 -6.85 1.41 19.71
N TRP A 239 -5.91 0.76 19.03
CA TRP A 239 -6.09 -0.58 18.49
C TRP A 239 -6.46 -1.60 19.57
N ALA A 240 -5.75 -1.61 20.70
CA ALA A 240 -6.06 -2.52 21.81
C ALA A 240 -7.48 -2.27 22.38
N ARG A 241 -7.91 -1.02 22.53
CA ARG A 241 -9.28 -0.69 22.97
C ARG A 241 -10.31 -1.17 21.96
N TYR A 242 -10.08 -0.94 20.66
CA TYR A 242 -10.95 -1.43 19.60
C TYR A 242 -11.10 -2.96 19.66
N LEU A 243 -9.99 -3.69 19.73
CA LEU A 243 -10.02 -5.15 19.81
C LEU A 243 -10.79 -5.63 21.05
N LYS A 244 -10.56 -5.05 22.23
CA LYS A 244 -11.27 -5.39 23.47
C LYS A 244 -12.77 -5.07 23.41
N SER A 245 -13.22 -4.20 22.53
CA SER A 245 -14.65 -3.90 22.34
C SER A 245 -15.37 -4.94 21.46
N LEU A 246 -14.64 -5.80 20.76
CA LEU A 246 -15.22 -6.83 19.90
C LEU A 246 -15.77 -7.99 20.74
N PRO A 247 -17.02 -8.45 20.50
CA PRO A 247 -17.68 -9.43 21.35
C PRO A 247 -17.00 -10.80 21.40
N TYR A 248 -16.23 -11.12 20.36
CA TYR A 248 -15.48 -12.37 20.20
C TYR A 248 -14.03 -12.29 20.68
N VAL A 249 -13.60 -11.18 21.25
CA VAL A 249 -12.23 -11.04 21.80
C VAL A 249 -12.24 -11.35 23.30
N ASN A 250 -11.29 -12.17 23.73
CA ASN A 250 -10.98 -12.37 25.15
C ASN A 250 -10.07 -11.23 25.60
N GLY A 251 -10.65 -10.19 26.21
CA GLY A 251 -9.93 -8.99 26.62
C GLY A 251 -8.89 -9.18 27.74
N ASP A 252 -8.88 -10.37 28.37
CA ASP A 252 -7.96 -10.72 29.46
C ASP A 252 -6.75 -11.53 28.98
N LYS A 253 -6.72 -11.90 27.70
CA LYS A 253 -5.66 -12.71 27.08
C LYS A 253 -5.25 -12.18 25.70
#